data_937a2c085b6ab89edacaa22539bd73c5
#
_entry.id   937a2c085b6ab89edacaa22539bd73c5
#
_cell.length_a   1.000
_cell.length_b   1.000
_cell.length_c   1.000
_cell.angle_alpha   90.00
_cell.angle_beta   90.00
_cell.angle_gamma   90.00
#
_symmetry.space_group_name_H-M   'P 1'
#
loop_
_entity.id
_entity.type
_entity.pdbx_description
1 polymer ?
#
loop_
_entity_poly.entity_id
_entity_poly.type
_entity_poly.pdbx_seq_one_letter_code
_entity_poly.pdbx_strand_id
1 'polypeptide(L)' 'MLISSIMRKEVLDKNGNKMGLVVDIDYNFPLWSINSLVVRMGIIKKINVGVEKVDKIGDKVIMKVTKDELVR' A
#
# COMPACT_ATOMS: atom_id res chain seq x y z
N MET A 1 3.36 -7.89 -13.43
CA MET A 1 3.59 -6.57 -12.80
C MET A 1 4.98 -6.55 -12.17
N LEU A 2 5.71 -5.49 -12.40
CA LEU A 2 7.03 -5.33 -11.80
C LEU A 2 6.88 -4.66 -10.43
N ILE A 3 7.70 -5.10 -9.47
CA ILE A 3 7.72 -4.48 -8.14
C ILE A 3 8.02 -2.98 -8.24
N SER A 4 8.95 -2.61 -9.14
CA SER A 4 9.30 -1.19 -9.34
C SER A 4 8.11 -0.34 -9.81
N SER A 5 7.10 -0.94 -10.44
CA SER A 5 5.94 -0.20 -10.88
C SER A 5 4.97 0.14 -9.74
N ILE A 6 5.13 -0.53 -8.59
CA ILE A 6 4.30 -0.27 -7.41
C ILE A 6 4.95 0.79 -6.51
N MET A 7 6.28 0.86 -6.52
CA MET A 7 7.00 1.78 -5.67
C MET A 7 6.63 3.22 -5.98
N ARG A 8 6.45 4.01 -4.94
CA ARG A 8 6.14 5.45 -4.98
C ARG A 8 4.75 5.77 -5.52
N LYS A 9 3.90 4.75 -5.76
CA LYS A 9 2.52 5.04 -6.14
C LYS A 9 1.78 5.64 -4.96
N GLU A 10 0.87 6.55 -5.28
CA GLU A 10 -0.01 7.14 -4.29
C GLU A 10 -1.02 6.11 -3.82
N VAL A 11 -1.28 6.09 -2.52
CA VAL A 11 -2.24 5.16 -1.91
C VAL A 11 -3.47 5.95 -1.48
N LEU A 12 -4.63 5.49 -1.96
CA LEU A 12 -5.92 6.07 -1.61
C LEU A 12 -6.73 5.06 -0.83
N ASP A 13 -7.55 5.53 0.09
CA ASP A 13 -8.46 4.65 0.81
C ASP A 13 -9.69 4.35 -0.07
N LYS A 14 -10.63 3.55 0.44
CA LYS A 14 -11.80 3.15 -0.35
C LYS A 14 -12.69 4.33 -0.74
N ASN A 15 -12.56 5.45 -0.06
CA ASN A 15 -13.33 6.66 -0.33
C ASN A 15 -12.57 7.67 -1.19
N GLY A 16 -11.37 7.31 -1.64
CA GLY A 16 -10.55 8.19 -2.47
C GLY A 16 -9.71 9.17 -1.69
N ASN A 17 -9.65 9.06 -0.37
CA ASN A 17 -8.82 9.94 0.45
C ASN A 17 -7.36 9.51 0.38
N LYS A 18 -6.46 10.48 0.20
CA LYS A 18 -5.04 10.20 0.10
C LYS A 18 -4.50 9.71 1.44
N MET A 19 -3.78 8.59 1.39
CA MET A 19 -3.14 8.02 2.57
C MET A 19 -1.64 8.27 2.61
N GLY A 20 -0.96 8.10 1.49
CA GLY A 20 0.48 8.24 1.44
C GLY A 20 1.05 7.65 0.18
N LEU A 21 2.31 7.22 0.26
CA LEU A 21 3.05 6.64 -0.86
C LEU A 21 3.62 5.29 -0.47
N VAL A 22 3.65 4.38 -1.43
CA VAL A 22 4.33 3.10 -1.23
C VAL A 22 5.84 3.37 -1.23
N VAL A 23 6.50 3.02 -0.13
CA VAL A 23 7.95 3.22 0.00
C VAL A 23 8.72 1.92 0.09
N ASP A 24 8.03 0.80 0.31
CA ASP A 24 8.69 -0.51 0.33
C ASP A 24 7.63 -1.59 0.15
N ILE A 25 8.08 -2.80 -0.16
CA ILE A 25 7.22 -3.94 -0.39
C ILE A 25 7.81 -5.13 0.35
N ASP A 26 6.98 -5.79 1.17
CA ASP A 26 7.36 -7.02 1.85
C ASP A 26 6.83 -8.19 1.03
N TYR A 27 7.72 -9.06 0.58
CA TYR A 27 7.34 -10.21 -0.24
C TYR A 27 7.98 -11.49 0.27
N ASN A 28 7.34 -12.61 -0.04
CA ASN A 28 7.86 -13.94 0.30
C ASN A 28 8.81 -14.43 -0.79
N PHE A 29 10.00 -14.76 -0.38
CA PHE A 29 10.95 -15.48 -1.21
C PHE A 29 11.02 -16.91 -0.64
N PRO A 30 10.96 -17.97 -1.48
CA PRO A 30 11.01 -17.97 -2.95
C PRO A 30 9.65 -17.95 -3.65
N LEU A 31 8.55 -17.80 -2.93
CA LEU A 31 7.22 -17.86 -3.55
C LEU A 31 6.89 -16.64 -4.40
N TRP A 32 7.64 -15.57 -4.24
CA TRP A 32 7.48 -14.34 -5.01
C TRP A 32 6.09 -13.73 -4.89
N SER A 33 5.43 -13.95 -3.75
CA SER A 33 4.15 -13.33 -3.46
C SER A 33 4.33 -12.13 -2.56
N ILE A 34 3.53 -11.09 -2.79
CA ILE A 34 3.58 -9.89 -1.97
C ILE A 34 2.75 -10.10 -0.71
N ASN A 35 3.34 -9.87 0.46
CA ASN A 35 2.65 -9.97 1.75
C ASN A 35 2.03 -8.65 2.15
N SER A 36 2.78 -7.56 2.01
CA SER A 36 2.32 -6.26 2.46
C SER A 36 3.04 -5.16 1.72
N LEU A 37 2.45 -3.97 1.78
CA LEU A 37 3.06 -2.75 1.28
C LEU A 37 3.40 -1.88 2.48
N VAL A 38 4.56 -1.25 2.44
CA VAL A 38 4.92 -0.25 3.45
C VAL A 38 4.52 1.11 2.89
N VAL A 39 3.61 1.77 3.57
CA VAL A 39 3.06 3.05 3.15
C VAL A 39 3.58 4.14 4.08
N ARG A 40 4.22 5.16 3.51
CA ARG A 40 4.64 6.32 4.28
C ARG A 40 3.52 7.34 4.30
N MET A 41 3.12 7.71 5.51
CA MET A 41 2.10 8.71 5.75
C MET A 41 2.76 9.91 6.39
N GLY A 42 2.76 11.04 5.71
CA GLY A 42 3.45 12.22 6.20
C GLY A 42 4.96 12.11 6.04
N ILE A 43 5.71 12.68 6.99
CA ILE A 43 7.18 12.78 6.89
C ILE A 43 7.88 11.56 7.47
N ILE A 44 7.42 11.07 8.62
CA ILE A 44 8.14 10.03 9.36
C ILE A 44 7.34 8.77 9.66
N LYS A 45 6.02 8.82 9.48
CA LYS A 45 5.17 7.68 9.84
C LYS A 45 5.10 6.68 8.69
N LYS A 46 5.34 5.41 9.01
CA LYS A 46 5.21 4.31 8.06
C LYS A 46 4.32 3.25 8.66
N ILE A 47 3.48 2.63 7.84
CA ILE A 47 2.64 1.52 8.26
C ILE A 47 2.76 0.39 7.26
N ASN A 48 2.64 -0.84 7.75
CA ASN A 48 2.54 -2.03 6.90
C ASN A 48 1.09 -2.30 6.63
N VAL A 49 0.74 -2.42 5.35
CA VAL A 49 -0.63 -2.72 4.93
C VAL A 49 -0.62 -4.06 4.24
N GLY A 50 -1.34 -5.03 4.80
CA GLY A 50 -1.44 -6.35 4.20
C GLY A 50 -2.06 -6.28 2.82
N VAL A 51 -1.57 -7.13 1.90
CA VAL A 51 -2.03 -7.13 0.51
C VAL A 51 -3.51 -7.48 0.41
N GLU A 52 -4.05 -8.21 1.40
CA GLU A 52 -5.47 -8.57 1.42
C GLU A 52 -6.37 -7.33 1.58
N LYS A 53 -5.83 -6.22 2.02
CA LYS A 53 -6.58 -4.95 2.16
C LYS A 53 -6.50 -4.07 0.92
N VAL A 54 -5.80 -4.53 -0.10
CA VAL A 54 -5.67 -3.79 -1.35
C VAL A 54 -6.79 -4.21 -2.30
N ASP A 55 -7.55 -3.25 -2.81
CA ASP A 55 -8.60 -3.51 -3.78
C ASP A 55 -8.02 -3.68 -5.18
N LYS A 56 -7.24 -2.71 -5.62
CA LYS A 56 -6.60 -2.79 -6.93
C LYS A 56 -5.38 -1.89 -6.99
N ILE A 57 -4.50 -2.21 -7.93
CA ILE A 57 -3.30 -1.43 -8.21
C ILE A 57 -3.34 -1.04 -9.68
N GLY A 58 -3.43 0.25 -9.93
CA GLY A 58 -3.35 0.83 -11.27
C GLY A 58 -2.38 2.00 -11.21
N ASP A 59 -2.79 3.17 -11.69
CA ASP A 59 -2.00 4.38 -11.53
C ASP A 59 -1.81 4.70 -10.06
N LYS A 60 -2.80 4.34 -9.24
CA LYS A 60 -2.76 4.50 -7.79
C LYS A 60 -3.14 3.20 -7.14
N VAL A 61 -2.75 3.03 -5.88
CA VAL A 61 -3.13 1.88 -5.08
C VAL A 61 -4.42 2.23 -4.34
N ILE A 62 -5.47 1.45 -4.57
CA ILE A 62 -6.78 1.68 -3.94
C ILE A 62 -6.99 0.61 -2.87
N MET A 63 -7.29 1.05 -1.66
CA MET A 63 -7.49 0.14 -0.52
C MET A 63 -8.96 -0.23 -0.38
N LYS A 64 -9.23 -1.37 0.28
CA LYS A 64 -10.59 -1.82 0.58
C LYS A 64 -11.16 -1.20 1.84
N VAL A 65 -10.34 -0.47 2.59
CA VAL A 65 -10.67 0.05 3.91
C VAL A 65 -10.49 1.55 3.93
N THR A 66 -11.01 2.19 4.98
CA THR A 66 -10.81 3.63 5.17
C THR A 66 -9.46 3.89 5.82
N LYS A 67 -9.00 5.13 5.69
CA LYS A 67 -7.76 5.55 6.34
C LYS A 67 -7.84 5.33 7.85
N ASP A 68 -8.99 5.64 8.46
CA ASP A 68 -9.16 5.50 9.91
C ASP A 68 -9.03 4.05 10.35
N GLU A 69 -9.50 3.10 9.54
CA GLU A 69 -9.41 1.69 9.87
C GLU A 69 -7.96 1.20 9.86
N LEU A 70 -7.11 1.82 9.05
CA LEU A 70 -5.71 1.40 8.93
C LEU A 70 -4.80 2.00 9.99
N VAL A 71 -5.12 3.18 10.50
CA VAL A 71 -4.23 3.89 11.44
C VAL A 71 -4.58 3.69 12.90
N ARG A 72 -5.48 2.79 13.18
CA ARG A 72 -5.84 2.46 14.56
C ARG A 72 -4.76 1.69 15.26
#